data_5748cf2b5f11edf635ee8cea9ed33073
#
_entry.id   5748cf2b5f11edf635ee8cea9ed33073
#
_cell.length_a   1.000
_cell.length_b   1.000
_cell.length_c   1.000
_cell.angle_alpha   90.00
_cell.angle_beta   90.00
_cell.angle_gamma   90.00
#
_symmetry.space_group_name_H-M   'P 1'
#
loop_
_entity.id
_entity.type
_entity.pdbx_description
1 polymer ?
#
loop_
_entity_poly.entity_id
_entity_poly.type
_entity_poly.pdbx_seq_one_letter_code
_entity_poly.pdbx_strand_id
1 'polypeptide(L)'
;MKIRIIYALVAGLLWSCDSHKDSAPQKRDPSPLEGTWQLLSGTIIEKGDTTVTDYSANQSMIKIINATHFAFLNHDLKQGKDSTAAFTAGGGVYTFDGDQYTEYLEYCSAREWEGNTFQFTVKIEGDTLTQQGTEKIENLGVERLNIERYKRLVN
;
A
#
# COMPACT_ATOMS: atom_id res chain seq x y z
N MET A 1 82.77 31.50 21.69
CA MET A 1 82.07 30.24 21.60
C MET A 1 80.55 30.55 21.69
N LYS A 2 79.82 30.59 20.55
CA LYS A 2 78.44 31.04 20.50
C LYS A 2 77.54 29.81 20.39
N ILE A 3 76.75 29.54 21.45
CA ILE A 3 75.75 28.48 21.53
C ILE A 3 74.48 28.96 20.84
N ARG A 4 74.07 28.31 19.73
CA ARG A 4 72.77 28.54 19.07
C ARG A 4 71.78 27.56 19.63
N ILE A 5 70.76 28.06 20.29
CA ILE A 5 69.62 27.28 20.76
C ILE A 5 68.62 27.22 19.60
N ILE A 6 68.34 26.01 19.10
CA ILE A 6 67.32 25.74 18.09
C ILE A 6 66.03 25.39 18.82
N TYR A 7 65.01 26.26 18.69
CA TYR A 7 63.66 25.94 19.11
C TYR A 7 62.97 25.09 18.04
N ALA A 8 62.67 23.85 18.39
CA ALA A 8 61.83 22.98 17.58
C ALA A 8 60.35 23.30 17.84
N LEU A 9 59.70 23.82 16.83
CA LEU A 9 58.25 24.12 16.87
C LEU A 9 57.51 22.82 16.58
N VAL A 10 56.88 22.20 17.57
CA VAL A 10 56.01 21.04 17.40
C VAL A 10 54.63 21.54 17.00
N ALA A 11 54.28 21.44 15.74
CA ALA A 11 52.94 21.69 15.22
C ALA A 11 52.03 20.47 15.55
N GLY A 12 51.18 20.63 16.57
CA GLY A 12 50.16 19.66 16.92
C GLY A 12 49.03 19.66 15.89
N LEU A 13 48.93 18.62 15.08
CA LEU A 13 47.78 18.34 14.22
C LEU A 13 46.59 17.89 15.09
N LEU A 14 45.68 18.80 15.36
CA LEU A 14 44.36 18.44 15.92
C LEU A 14 43.54 17.78 14.84
N TRP A 15 43.48 16.45 14.85
CA TRP A 15 42.51 15.71 14.10
C TRP A 15 41.12 15.92 14.73
N SER A 16 40.34 16.82 14.13
CA SER A 16 38.92 16.97 14.44
C SER A 16 38.19 15.70 13.89
N CYS A 17 37.81 14.80 14.81
CA CYS A 17 36.85 13.75 14.50
C CYS A 17 35.48 14.43 14.32
N ASP A 18 35.10 14.64 13.08
CA ASP A 18 33.74 15.01 12.70
C ASP A 18 32.83 13.81 13.02
N SER A 19 32.20 13.86 14.19
CA SER A 19 31.20 12.85 14.56
C SER A 19 30.00 13.04 13.65
N HIS A 20 29.95 12.27 12.56
CA HIS A 20 28.72 12.04 11.83
C HIS A 20 27.70 11.51 12.85
N LYS A 21 26.81 12.39 13.32
CA LYS A 21 25.61 11.97 14.04
C LYS A 21 24.76 11.26 13.00
N ASP A 22 24.81 9.93 12.96
CA ASP A 22 23.79 9.13 12.33
C ASP A 22 22.45 9.57 12.91
N SER A 23 21.71 10.36 12.13
CA SER A 23 20.36 10.75 12.48
C SER A 23 19.55 9.47 12.55
N ALA A 24 19.13 9.08 13.74
CA ALA A 24 18.22 7.94 13.89
C ALA A 24 17.04 8.14 12.92
N PRO A 25 16.58 7.08 12.24
CA PRO A 25 15.49 7.20 11.29
C PRO A 25 14.30 7.86 11.97
N GLN A 26 13.88 9.00 11.42
CA GLN A 26 12.78 9.76 11.98
C GLN A 26 11.53 8.87 11.90
N LYS A 27 10.96 8.53 13.06
CA LYS A 27 9.74 7.73 13.14
C LYS A 27 8.62 8.53 12.50
N ARG A 28 8.16 8.10 11.32
CA ARG A 28 7.00 8.72 10.67
C ARG A 28 5.74 8.30 11.40
N ASP A 29 4.77 9.16 11.44
CA ASP A 29 3.43 8.79 11.87
C ASP A 29 2.79 7.84 10.83
N PRO A 30 2.13 6.76 11.26
CA PRO A 30 1.49 5.84 10.34
C PRO A 30 0.35 6.55 9.58
N SER A 31 0.20 6.22 8.30
CA SER A 31 -0.94 6.67 7.51
C SER A 31 -2.25 6.10 8.08
N PRO A 32 -3.37 6.83 8.04
CA PRO A 32 -4.66 6.30 8.45
C PRO A 32 -5.11 5.09 7.61
N LEU A 33 -4.55 4.90 6.42
CA LEU A 33 -4.79 3.71 5.59
C LEU A 33 -4.09 2.45 6.12
N GLU A 34 -2.98 2.59 6.85
CA GLU A 34 -2.21 1.42 7.28
C GLU A 34 -3.00 0.50 8.21
N GLY A 35 -2.89 -0.79 7.94
CA GLY A 35 -3.56 -1.84 8.68
C GLY A 35 -4.07 -2.97 7.79
N THR A 36 -4.90 -3.81 8.39
CA THR A 36 -5.60 -4.89 7.67
C THR A 36 -7.08 -4.57 7.63
N TRP A 37 -7.64 -4.64 6.44
CA TRP A 37 -9.03 -4.30 6.14
C TRP A 37 -9.74 -5.50 5.55
N GLN A 38 -10.89 -5.87 6.11
CA GLN A 38 -11.76 -6.90 5.54
C GLN A 38 -12.76 -6.25 4.60
N LEU A 39 -12.83 -6.70 3.36
CA LEU A 39 -13.84 -6.28 2.40
C LEU A 39 -15.21 -6.83 2.85
N LEU A 40 -16.20 -5.95 2.98
CA LEU A 40 -17.58 -6.31 3.32
C LEU A 40 -18.44 -6.40 2.06
N SER A 41 -18.32 -5.41 1.18
CA SER A 41 -19.07 -5.36 -0.07
C SER A 41 -18.29 -4.66 -1.17
N GLY A 42 -18.49 -5.13 -2.41
CA GLY A 42 -18.04 -4.49 -3.63
C GLY A 42 -19.22 -4.16 -4.52
N THR A 43 -19.24 -2.95 -5.09
CA THR A 43 -20.24 -2.52 -6.06
C THR A 43 -19.53 -2.17 -7.37
N ILE A 44 -19.90 -2.84 -8.44
CA ILE A 44 -19.42 -2.55 -9.79
C ILE A 44 -20.56 -1.94 -10.59
N ILE A 45 -20.27 -0.78 -11.21
CA ILE A 45 -21.19 -0.13 -12.15
C ILE A 45 -20.51 -0.10 -13.51
N GLU A 46 -21.03 -0.88 -14.45
CA GLU A 46 -20.50 -1.00 -15.81
C GLU A 46 -21.61 -0.94 -16.82
N LYS A 47 -21.47 -0.08 -17.83
CA LYS A 47 -22.44 0.08 -18.94
C LYS A 47 -23.90 0.34 -18.49
N GLY A 48 -24.06 0.93 -17.31
CA GLY A 48 -25.37 1.23 -16.73
C GLY A 48 -25.92 0.12 -15.80
N ASP A 49 -25.32 -1.04 -15.79
CA ASP A 49 -25.68 -2.14 -14.89
C ASP A 49 -24.92 -2.03 -13.57
N THR A 50 -25.60 -2.36 -12.47
CA THR A 50 -25.03 -2.35 -11.13
C THR A 50 -25.02 -3.76 -10.55
N THR A 51 -23.85 -4.22 -10.17
CA THR A 51 -23.66 -5.51 -9.46
C THR A 51 -23.11 -5.25 -8.07
N VAL A 52 -23.78 -5.81 -7.06
CA VAL A 52 -23.33 -5.75 -5.66
C VAL A 52 -22.94 -7.15 -5.21
N THR A 53 -21.72 -7.29 -4.71
CA THR A 53 -21.20 -8.55 -4.14
C THR A 53 -21.05 -8.39 -2.64
N ASP A 54 -21.65 -9.31 -1.88
CA ASP A 54 -21.43 -9.45 -0.44
C ASP A 54 -20.25 -10.40 -0.19
N TYR A 55 -19.17 -9.86 0.39
CA TYR A 55 -17.95 -10.61 0.73
C TYR A 55 -17.99 -11.23 2.12
N SER A 56 -19.09 -11.08 2.86
CA SER A 56 -19.24 -11.64 4.21
C SER A 56 -19.82 -13.06 4.22
N ALA A 57 -20.40 -13.53 3.11
CA ALA A 57 -21.21 -14.75 3.08
C ALA A 57 -20.47 -15.98 2.53
N ASN A 58 -19.85 -15.92 1.35
CA ASN A 58 -19.32 -17.10 0.65
C ASN A 58 -17.81 -17.01 0.38
N GLN A 59 -17.22 -15.87 0.62
CA GLN A 59 -15.81 -15.61 0.39
C GLN A 59 -15.29 -14.66 1.48
N SER A 60 -13.97 -14.61 1.59
CA SER A 60 -13.30 -13.67 2.49
C SER A 60 -12.21 -12.96 1.74
N MET A 61 -12.24 -11.65 1.76
CA MET A 61 -11.19 -10.83 1.15
C MET A 61 -10.63 -9.87 2.19
N ILE A 62 -9.32 -9.82 2.27
CA ILE A 62 -8.60 -8.82 3.06
C ILE A 62 -7.71 -7.98 2.16
N LYS A 63 -7.53 -6.72 2.55
CA LYS A 63 -6.51 -5.81 2.02
C LYS A 63 -5.56 -5.44 3.16
N ILE A 64 -4.28 -5.65 2.95
CA ILE A 64 -3.21 -5.31 3.90
C ILE A 64 -2.47 -4.11 3.33
N ILE A 65 -2.35 -3.04 4.11
CA ILE A 65 -1.67 -1.82 3.70
C ILE A 65 -0.59 -1.52 4.75
N ASN A 66 0.66 -1.46 4.32
CA ASN A 66 1.78 -1.01 5.13
C ASN A 66 2.26 0.38 4.67
N ALA A 67 3.44 0.80 5.10
CA ALA A 67 4.01 2.12 4.79
C ALA A 67 4.14 2.44 3.29
N THR A 68 4.27 1.44 2.44
CA THR A 68 4.69 1.60 1.03
C THR A 68 3.92 0.72 0.06
N HIS A 69 3.36 -0.40 0.53
CA HIS A 69 2.72 -1.39 -0.30
C HIS A 69 1.33 -1.73 0.19
N PHE A 70 0.51 -2.20 -0.75
CA PHE A 70 -0.74 -2.86 -0.47
C PHE A 70 -0.70 -4.29 -1.01
N ALA A 71 -1.52 -5.16 -0.44
CA ALA A 71 -1.81 -6.48 -0.97
C ALA A 71 -3.27 -6.82 -0.69
N PHE A 72 -3.92 -7.53 -1.60
CA PHE A 72 -5.24 -8.10 -1.37
C PHE A 72 -5.21 -9.61 -1.57
N LEU A 73 -6.01 -10.30 -0.78
CA LEU A 73 -6.17 -11.75 -0.80
C LEU A 73 -7.65 -12.06 -0.68
N ASN A 74 -8.20 -12.75 -1.66
CA ASN A 74 -9.59 -13.21 -1.67
C ASN A 74 -9.63 -14.71 -1.87
N HIS A 75 -10.44 -15.41 -1.10
CA HIS A 75 -10.69 -16.84 -1.28
C HIS A 75 -12.14 -17.20 -0.95
N ASP A 76 -12.61 -18.31 -1.54
CA ASP A 76 -13.88 -18.91 -1.16
C ASP A 76 -13.79 -19.58 0.23
N LEU A 77 -14.90 -19.60 0.96
CA LEU A 77 -14.93 -20.21 2.30
C LEU A 77 -15.06 -21.74 2.27
N LYS A 78 -15.23 -22.33 1.09
CA LYS A 78 -15.31 -23.79 0.91
C LYS A 78 -13.96 -24.42 0.56
N GLN A 79 -12.90 -23.64 0.59
CA GLN A 79 -11.50 -24.11 0.40
C GLN A 79 -11.30 -24.78 -0.99
N GLY A 80 -11.91 -24.26 -2.02
CA GLY A 80 -11.80 -24.77 -3.38
C GLY A 80 -12.47 -26.13 -3.60
N LYS A 81 -13.39 -26.57 -2.73
CA LYS A 81 -13.94 -27.93 -2.78
C LYS A 81 -15.16 -28.08 -3.65
N ASP A 82 -15.66 -27.02 -4.25
CA ASP A 82 -16.81 -27.07 -5.16
C ASP A 82 -16.65 -26.14 -6.37
N SER A 83 -17.70 -26.06 -7.18
CA SER A 83 -17.70 -25.24 -8.41
C SER A 83 -17.63 -23.73 -8.18
N THR A 84 -17.71 -23.28 -6.93
CA THR A 84 -17.55 -21.86 -6.55
C THR A 84 -16.13 -21.53 -6.08
N ALA A 85 -15.19 -22.47 -6.30
CA ALA A 85 -13.78 -22.27 -5.96
C ALA A 85 -13.25 -20.94 -6.52
N ALA A 86 -12.71 -20.09 -5.67
CA ALA A 86 -12.17 -18.82 -6.05
C ALA A 86 -10.93 -18.48 -5.21
N PHE A 87 -9.90 -18.02 -5.89
CA PHE A 87 -8.74 -17.40 -5.27
C PHE A 87 -8.24 -16.26 -6.15
N THR A 88 -8.16 -15.07 -5.57
CA THR A 88 -7.59 -13.90 -6.24
C THR A 88 -6.65 -13.20 -5.28
N ALA A 89 -5.47 -12.85 -5.77
CA ALA A 89 -4.48 -12.12 -5.01
C ALA A 89 -3.79 -11.09 -5.90
N GLY A 90 -3.37 -10.01 -5.28
CA GLY A 90 -2.57 -9.00 -5.96
C GLY A 90 -2.01 -7.98 -4.97
N GLY A 91 -1.22 -7.05 -5.51
CA GLY A 91 -0.61 -6.00 -4.72
C GLY A 91 0.44 -5.22 -5.50
N GLY A 92 1.05 -4.26 -4.84
CA GLY A 92 2.08 -3.41 -5.38
C GLY A 92 2.35 -2.21 -4.47
N VAL A 93 3.01 -1.20 -5.01
CA VAL A 93 3.19 0.05 -4.29
C VAL A 93 1.96 0.95 -4.42
N TYR A 94 1.83 1.90 -3.52
CA TYR A 94 0.76 2.89 -3.58
C TYR A 94 1.26 4.29 -3.24
N THR A 95 0.48 5.29 -3.62
CA THR A 95 0.61 6.66 -3.10
C THR A 95 -0.70 7.10 -2.46
N PHE A 96 -0.58 7.96 -1.43
CA PHE A 96 -1.73 8.50 -0.72
C PHE A 96 -1.49 9.97 -0.37
N ASP A 97 -2.38 10.85 -0.84
CA ASP A 97 -2.35 12.28 -0.57
C ASP A 97 -3.78 12.79 -0.32
N GLY A 98 -4.03 13.23 0.90
CA GLY A 98 -5.35 13.64 1.34
C GLY A 98 -6.36 12.49 1.32
N ASP A 99 -7.23 12.47 0.31
CA ASP A 99 -8.20 11.41 0.05
C ASP A 99 -7.91 10.63 -1.24
N GLN A 100 -6.86 11.00 -1.98
CA GLN A 100 -6.45 10.37 -3.23
C GLN A 100 -5.52 9.18 -2.96
N TYR A 101 -5.97 8.01 -3.32
CA TYR A 101 -5.27 6.76 -3.19
C TYR A 101 -5.02 6.14 -4.56
N THR A 102 -3.74 5.99 -4.92
CA THR A 102 -3.35 5.41 -6.21
C THR A 102 -2.63 4.10 -5.99
N GLU A 103 -3.16 3.03 -6.57
CA GLU A 103 -2.56 1.70 -6.58
C GLU A 103 -1.79 1.47 -7.89
N TYR A 104 -0.54 1.02 -7.78
CA TYR A 104 0.25 0.52 -8.89
C TYR A 104 0.28 -1.00 -8.77
N LEU A 105 -0.53 -1.68 -9.58
CA LEU A 105 -0.72 -3.13 -9.47
C LEU A 105 0.44 -3.88 -10.14
N GLU A 106 1.42 -4.28 -9.34
CA GLU A 106 2.64 -4.95 -9.81
C GLU A 106 2.49 -6.47 -9.86
N TYR A 107 1.64 -7.02 -8.99
CA TYR A 107 1.40 -8.44 -8.83
C TYR A 107 -0.10 -8.70 -8.87
N CYS A 108 -0.54 -9.65 -9.71
CA CYS A 108 -1.93 -10.08 -9.74
C CYS A 108 -2.05 -11.54 -10.21
N SER A 109 -2.92 -12.31 -9.58
CA SER A 109 -3.24 -13.67 -10.05
C SER A 109 -3.89 -13.67 -11.44
N ALA A 110 -4.64 -12.61 -11.77
CA ALA A 110 -5.08 -12.29 -13.12
C ALA A 110 -3.98 -11.47 -13.82
N ARG A 111 -3.05 -12.17 -14.47
CA ARG A 111 -1.80 -11.60 -14.99
C ARG A 111 -1.98 -10.44 -15.96
N GLU A 112 -3.08 -10.43 -16.71
CA GLU A 112 -3.46 -9.36 -17.65
C GLU A 112 -3.82 -8.03 -16.98
N TRP A 113 -4.00 -8.03 -15.66
CA TRP A 113 -4.24 -6.83 -14.85
C TRP A 113 -2.95 -6.17 -14.36
N GLU A 114 -1.83 -6.88 -14.38
CA GLU A 114 -0.55 -6.34 -13.91
C GLU A 114 -0.07 -5.16 -14.75
N GLY A 115 0.66 -4.26 -14.13
CA GLY A 115 1.20 -3.05 -14.75
C GLY A 115 0.20 -1.91 -14.90
N ASN A 116 -1.07 -2.10 -14.48
CA ASN A 116 -2.06 -1.04 -14.51
C ASN A 116 -2.01 -0.19 -13.23
N THR A 117 -2.48 1.04 -13.36
CA THR A 117 -2.59 2.01 -12.28
C THR A 117 -4.04 2.38 -12.08
N PHE A 118 -4.51 2.32 -10.84
CA PHE A 118 -5.89 2.66 -10.48
C PHE A 118 -5.91 3.79 -9.45
N GLN A 119 -6.75 4.79 -9.70
CA GLN A 119 -6.93 5.93 -8.82
C GLN A 119 -8.27 5.85 -8.12
N PHE A 120 -8.24 5.99 -6.82
CA PHE A 120 -9.43 5.93 -5.97
C PHE A 120 -9.51 7.16 -5.07
N THR A 121 -10.73 7.56 -4.77
CA THR A 121 -11.01 8.42 -3.62
C THR A 121 -11.33 7.53 -2.43
N VAL A 122 -10.71 7.80 -1.29
CA VAL A 122 -10.95 7.03 -0.06
C VAL A 122 -11.53 7.90 1.04
N LYS A 123 -12.43 7.32 1.83
CA LYS A 123 -13.00 7.91 3.02
C LYS A 123 -12.90 6.94 4.18
N ILE A 124 -12.34 7.40 5.30
CA ILE A 124 -12.24 6.61 6.54
C ILE A 124 -13.13 7.24 7.60
N GLU A 125 -14.05 6.47 8.14
CA GLU A 125 -14.96 6.87 9.21
C GLU A 125 -14.92 5.79 10.32
N GLY A 126 -14.21 6.07 11.41
CA GLY A 126 -13.94 5.08 12.45
C GLY A 126 -13.20 3.87 11.87
N ASP A 127 -13.80 2.69 12.00
CA ASP A 127 -13.25 1.42 11.48
C ASP A 127 -13.71 1.08 10.06
N THR A 128 -14.37 2.00 9.37
CA THR A 128 -14.85 1.80 8.01
C THR A 128 -13.99 2.58 7.01
N LEU A 129 -13.52 1.89 5.96
CA LEU A 129 -12.89 2.47 4.78
C LEU A 129 -13.82 2.28 3.59
N THR A 130 -14.13 3.34 2.88
CA THR A 130 -14.77 3.30 1.57
C THR A 130 -13.76 3.76 0.52
N GLN A 131 -13.55 2.95 -0.49
CA GLN A 131 -12.69 3.22 -1.64
C GLN A 131 -13.55 3.22 -2.89
N GLN A 132 -13.43 4.24 -3.74
CA GLN A 132 -14.16 4.28 -5.02
C GLN A 132 -13.33 4.91 -6.12
N GLY A 133 -13.42 4.36 -7.32
CA GLY A 133 -12.72 4.88 -8.50
C GLY A 133 -13.07 4.13 -9.76
N THR A 134 -12.74 4.72 -10.90
CA THR A 134 -12.91 4.07 -12.19
C THR A 134 -11.72 3.18 -12.49
N GLU A 135 -11.98 1.89 -12.69
CA GLU A 135 -11.02 0.94 -13.23
C GLU A 135 -11.16 0.91 -14.75
N LYS A 136 -10.08 1.28 -15.44
CA LYS A 136 -10.05 1.29 -16.91
C LYS A 136 -8.82 0.55 -17.40
N ILE A 137 -9.04 -0.47 -18.24
CA ILE A 137 -7.99 -1.26 -18.91
C ILE A 137 -8.40 -1.40 -20.36
N GLU A 138 -7.83 -0.58 -21.24
CA GLU A 138 -8.28 -0.46 -22.63
C GLU A 138 -8.15 -1.77 -23.42
N ASN A 139 -7.03 -2.47 -23.29
CA ASN A 139 -6.78 -3.73 -24.00
C ASN A 139 -7.68 -4.89 -23.56
N LEU A 140 -8.34 -4.77 -22.39
CA LEU A 140 -9.31 -5.74 -21.89
C LEU A 140 -10.76 -5.27 -22.07
N GLY A 141 -10.97 -4.05 -22.55
CA GLY A 141 -12.30 -3.45 -22.66
C GLY A 141 -13.00 -3.24 -21.32
N VAL A 142 -12.21 -3.11 -20.24
CA VAL A 142 -12.73 -2.82 -18.89
C VAL A 142 -12.85 -1.32 -18.73
N GLU A 143 -14.03 -0.85 -18.40
CA GLU A 143 -14.28 0.53 -17.93
C GLU A 143 -15.48 0.49 -16.99
N ARG A 144 -15.20 0.55 -15.67
CA ARG A 144 -16.21 0.38 -14.63
C ARG A 144 -15.92 1.23 -13.41
N LEU A 145 -16.95 1.72 -12.75
CA LEU A 145 -16.82 2.29 -11.41
C LEU A 145 -16.79 1.14 -10.39
N ASN A 146 -15.75 1.08 -9.60
CA ASN A 146 -15.61 0.15 -8.48
C ASN A 146 -15.78 0.92 -7.17
N ILE A 147 -16.66 0.42 -6.29
CA ILE A 147 -16.87 0.95 -4.95
C ILE A 147 -16.72 -0.21 -3.97
N GLU A 148 -15.76 -0.10 -3.07
CA GLU A 148 -15.43 -1.11 -2.09
C GLU A 148 -15.60 -0.56 -0.69
N ARG A 149 -16.21 -1.36 0.18
CA ARG A 149 -16.42 -1.00 1.58
C ARG A 149 -15.78 -2.03 2.49
N TYR A 150 -14.88 -1.55 3.33
CA TYR A 150 -14.07 -2.37 4.22
C TYR A 150 -14.33 -2.05 5.68
N LYS A 151 -14.01 -3.03 6.54
CA LYS A 151 -13.91 -2.87 7.98
C LYS A 151 -12.48 -3.14 8.43
N ARG A 152 -11.96 -2.31 9.31
CA ARG A 152 -10.65 -2.53 9.92
C ARG A 152 -10.67 -3.78 10.80
N LEU A 153 -9.67 -4.65 10.60
CA LEU A 153 -9.42 -5.75 11.52
C LEU A 153 -8.49 -5.25 12.62
N VAL A 154 -8.96 -5.29 13.85
CA VAL A 154 -8.18 -5.04 15.06
C VAL A 154 -7.85 -6.38 15.70
N ASN A 155 -6.56 -6.59 16.03
CA ASN A 155 -6.11 -7.77 16.78
C ASN A 155 -6.34 -7.55 18.27
#